data_21cf1d7b8000184fbc2000486e3cb8d4
#
_entry.id   21cf1d7b8000184fbc2000486e3cb8d4
#
_cell.length_a   1.000
_cell.length_b   1.000
_cell.length_c   1.000
_cell.angle_alpha   90.00
_cell.angle_beta   90.00
_cell.angle_gamma   90.00
#
_symmetry.space_group_name_H-M   'P 1'
#
loop_
_entity.id
_entity.type
_entity.pdbx_description
1 polymer ?
#
loop_
_entity_poly.entity_id
_entity_poly.type
_entity_poly.pdbx_seq_one_letter_code
_entity_poly.pdbx_strand_id
1 'polypeptide(L)'
;MYQASQYGQSFQQAGQPSYKEIARGVGIDPRELEAIKRVSMQVYQSGVQPMAKPVSEGIKQNLGGEWFAFVNPAGDETYEFSLTRVKGTDFVSFVIDNTKFQVCRIKAY
;
A
#
# COMPACT_ATOMS: atom_id res chain seq x y z
N MET A 1 -31.81 5.03 -6.99
CA MET A 1 -31.26 4.35 -6.77
C MET A 1 -30.60 4.17 -6.91
N TYR A 2 -30.82 4.88 -7.49
CA TYR A 2 -29.81 4.37 -7.38
C TYR A 2 -29.32 4.28 -7.40
N GLN A 3 -29.29 5.13 -6.89
CA GLN A 3 -28.58 4.68 -6.72
C GLN A 3 -27.79 4.51 -6.78
N ALA A 4 -28.32 5.29 -7.02
CA ALA A 4 -27.58 4.80 -6.92
C ALA A 4 -26.86 4.97 -7.12
N SER A 5 -26.84 5.70 -7.51
CA SER A 5 -26.17 5.30 -7.48
C SER A 5 -25.70 5.54 -7.50
N GLN A 6 -25.75 6.30 -7.58
CA GLN A 6 -25.25 5.96 -7.42
C GLN A 6 -24.68 5.74 -7.24
N TYR A 7 -24.94 6.65 -7.66
CA TYR A 7 -24.31 6.06 -7.41
C TYR A 7 -23.51 5.62 -7.70
N GLY A 8 -23.96 6.00 -8.18
CA GLY A 8 -23.17 5.26 -8.21
C GLY A 8 -22.38 5.15 -8.67
N GLN A 9 -22.15 5.47 -8.86
CA GLN A 9 -21.51 4.97 -9.01
C GLN A 9 -20.88 4.81 -9.07
N SER A 10 -21.23 5.33 -9.28
CA SER A 10 -20.72 4.74 -9.11
C SER A 10 -20.45 4.47 -9.05
N PHE A 11 -20.64 4.65 -9.39
CA PHE A 11 -20.44 3.97 -8.97
C PHE A 11 -19.77 3.49 -8.99
N GLN A 12 -19.61 3.47 -9.22
CA GLN A 12 -19.09 3.13 -8.87
C GLN A 12 -18.63 2.97 -8.48
N GLN A 13 -18.63 2.94 -8.66
CA GLN A 13 -18.36 3.06 -7.82
C GLN A 13 -18.07 3.71 -6.90
N ALA A 14 -18.70 4.11 -7.08
CA ALA A 14 -18.52 5.10 -6.07
C ALA A 14 -18.14 4.48 -4.74
N GLY A 15 -17.37 5.18 -3.95
CA GLY A 15 -16.93 4.64 -2.67
C GLY A 15 -15.70 3.77 -2.73
N GLN A 16 -15.26 3.41 -3.92
CA GLN A 16 -14.01 2.65 -4.05
C GLN A 16 -12.83 3.61 -4.05
N PRO A 17 -11.84 3.42 -3.15
CA PRO A 17 -10.63 4.22 -3.20
C PRO A 17 -9.87 3.98 -4.50
N SER A 18 -9.25 5.02 -5.02
CA SER A 18 -8.41 4.87 -6.21
C SER A 18 -7.04 4.33 -5.80
N TYR A 19 -6.45 3.52 -6.66
CA TYR A 19 -5.12 2.95 -6.46
C TYR A 19 -4.26 3.28 -7.66
N LYS A 20 -3.04 3.76 -7.39
CA LYS A 20 -2.10 4.06 -8.45
C LYS A 20 -0.71 3.62 -8.02
N GLU A 21 -0.12 2.70 -8.78
CA GLU A 21 1.25 2.29 -8.54
C GLU A 21 2.20 3.37 -9.04
N ILE A 22 3.20 3.71 -8.23
CA ILE A 22 4.23 4.68 -8.60
C ILE A 22 5.47 3.96 -9.11
N ALA A 23 5.94 2.96 -8.36
CA ALA A 23 7.16 2.25 -8.71
C ALA A 23 7.17 0.89 -8.03
N ARG A 24 7.83 -0.07 -8.66
CA ARG A 24 7.96 -1.41 -8.11
C ARG A 24 9.29 -2.00 -8.54
N GLY A 25 10.02 -2.57 -7.59
CA GLY A 25 11.22 -3.32 -7.90
C GLY A 25 10.89 -4.71 -8.44
N VAL A 26 11.80 -5.26 -9.22
CA VAL A 26 11.59 -6.56 -9.87
C VAL A 26 11.56 -7.73 -8.88
N GLY A 27 12.00 -7.52 -7.64
CA GLY A 27 11.96 -8.54 -6.60
C GLY A 27 10.58 -8.78 -6.01
N ILE A 28 9.60 -7.94 -6.35
CA ILE A 28 8.20 -8.10 -5.93
C ILE A 28 7.46 -8.73 -7.10
N ASP A 29 7.04 -9.98 -6.97
CA ASP A 29 6.32 -10.64 -8.05
C ASP A 29 4.84 -10.25 -8.04
N PRO A 30 4.09 -10.58 -9.12
CA PRO A 30 2.69 -10.16 -9.20
C PRO A 30 1.81 -10.67 -8.05
N ARG A 31 2.08 -11.87 -7.54
CA ARG A 31 1.28 -12.42 -6.44
C ARG A 31 1.56 -11.69 -5.14
N GLU A 32 2.82 -11.36 -4.90
CA GLU A 32 3.21 -10.56 -3.74
C GLU A 32 2.59 -9.17 -3.83
N LEU A 33 2.62 -8.57 -5.01
CA LEU A 33 2.02 -7.25 -5.22
C LEU A 33 0.53 -7.26 -4.90
N GLU A 34 -0.20 -8.29 -5.32
CA GLU A 34 -1.63 -8.38 -5.04
C GLU A 34 -1.89 -8.51 -3.55
N ALA A 35 -1.07 -9.25 -2.83
CA ALA A 35 -1.21 -9.38 -1.37
C ALA A 35 -0.95 -8.04 -0.68
N ILE A 36 0.11 -7.34 -1.09
CA ILE A 36 0.45 -6.03 -0.53
C ILE A 36 -0.68 -5.03 -0.79
N LYS A 37 -1.19 -5.00 -2.00
CA LYS A 37 -2.29 -4.13 -2.37
C LYS A 37 -3.54 -4.41 -1.56
N ARG A 38 -3.90 -5.69 -1.42
CA ARG A 38 -5.10 -6.08 -0.68
C ARG A 38 -5.00 -5.69 0.79
N VAL A 39 -3.88 -5.99 1.43
CA VAL A 39 -3.67 -5.63 2.83
C VAL A 39 -3.74 -4.12 3.02
N SER A 40 -3.04 -3.38 2.17
CA SER A 40 -3.00 -1.93 2.28
C SER A 40 -4.37 -1.31 2.08
N MET A 41 -5.14 -1.81 1.12
CA MET A 41 -6.48 -1.33 0.86
C MET A 41 -7.41 -1.62 2.04
N GLN A 42 -7.31 -2.80 2.64
CA GLN A 42 -8.10 -3.15 3.81
C GLN A 42 -7.80 -2.24 5.00
N VAL A 43 -6.52 -1.97 5.24
CA VAL A 43 -6.12 -1.08 6.33
C VAL A 43 -6.63 0.33 6.07
N TYR A 44 -6.48 0.80 4.83
CA TYR A 44 -6.93 2.14 4.47
C TYR A 44 -8.44 2.28 4.68
N GLN A 45 -9.21 1.32 4.23
CA GLN A 45 -10.67 1.35 4.34
C GLN A 45 -11.15 1.20 5.78
N SER A 46 -10.37 0.57 6.64
CA SER A 46 -10.74 0.41 8.05
C SER A 46 -10.68 1.71 8.83
N GLY A 47 -9.94 2.70 8.34
CA GLY A 47 -9.79 3.97 9.04
C GLY A 47 -8.87 3.93 10.25
N VAL A 48 -8.19 2.82 10.50
CA VAL A 48 -7.29 2.72 11.65
C VAL A 48 -6.08 3.63 11.48
N GLN A 49 -5.62 4.23 12.57
CA GLN A 49 -4.44 5.08 12.58
C GLN A 49 -3.57 4.73 13.77
N PRO A 50 -2.23 4.73 13.61
CA PRO A 50 -1.49 4.86 12.35
C PRO A 50 -1.60 3.59 11.51
N MET A 51 -1.45 3.72 10.20
CA MET A 51 -1.64 2.61 9.27
C MET A 51 -0.40 1.75 9.05
N ALA A 52 0.79 2.30 9.30
CA ALA A 52 2.03 1.60 8.92
C ALA A 52 2.17 0.24 9.60
N LYS A 53 1.90 0.16 10.89
CA LYS A 53 2.04 -1.10 11.62
C LYS A 53 1.07 -2.18 11.14
N PRO A 54 -0.25 -1.93 11.05
CA PRO A 54 -1.15 -2.97 10.55
C PRO A 54 -0.85 -3.36 9.09
N VAL A 55 -0.34 -2.44 8.27
CA VAL A 55 0.05 -2.78 6.91
C VAL A 55 1.22 -3.77 6.94
N SER A 56 2.30 -3.44 7.64
CA SER A 56 3.47 -4.32 7.66
C SER A 56 3.16 -5.67 8.30
N GLU A 57 2.37 -5.68 9.36
CA GLU A 57 1.99 -6.93 10.02
C GLU A 57 1.10 -7.79 9.14
N GLY A 58 0.15 -7.18 8.44
CA GLY A 58 -0.73 -7.91 7.54
C GLY A 58 0.02 -8.51 6.36
N ILE A 59 1.00 -7.79 5.83
CA ILE A 59 1.85 -8.30 4.75
C ILE A 59 2.67 -9.48 5.26
N LYS A 60 3.26 -9.35 6.43
CA LYS A 60 4.02 -10.43 7.04
C LYS A 60 3.16 -11.69 7.24
N GLN A 61 1.93 -11.52 7.68
CA GLN A 61 1.03 -12.67 7.87
C GLN A 61 0.71 -13.38 6.57
N ASN A 62 0.64 -12.62 5.47
CA ASN A 62 0.28 -13.20 4.17
C ASN A 62 1.49 -13.75 3.42
N LEU A 63 2.65 -13.12 3.55
CA LEU A 63 3.82 -13.46 2.74
C LEU A 63 5.01 -13.98 3.52
N GLY A 64 4.98 -13.86 4.84
CA GLY A 64 6.15 -14.18 5.66
C GLY A 64 7.23 -13.12 5.52
N GLY A 65 8.33 -13.32 6.24
CA GLY A 65 9.46 -12.39 6.17
C GLY A 65 9.26 -11.16 7.02
N GLU A 66 10.12 -10.19 6.82
CA GLU A 66 10.07 -8.91 7.54
C GLU A 66 9.86 -7.79 6.54
N TRP A 67 8.95 -6.88 6.89
CA TRP A 67 8.54 -5.81 6.00
C TRP A 67 8.51 -4.47 6.71
N PHE A 68 8.90 -3.42 5.99
CA PHE A 68 8.69 -2.05 6.42
C PHE A 68 7.56 -1.44 5.61
N ALA A 69 6.77 -0.61 6.27
CA ALA A 69 5.77 0.20 5.58
C ALA A 69 5.89 1.63 6.06
N PHE A 70 5.89 2.56 5.11
CA PHE A 70 5.77 3.99 5.38
C PHE A 70 4.48 4.47 4.76
N VAL A 71 3.70 5.19 5.55
CA VAL A 71 2.40 5.70 5.11
C VAL A 71 2.35 7.18 5.46
N ASN A 72 2.22 8.02 4.44
CA ASN A 72 2.18 9.46 4.66
C ASN A 72 1.34 10.13 3.57
N PRO A 73 1.00 11.42 3.75
CA PRO A 73 0.21 12.12 2.73
C PRO A 73 0.95 12.17 1.40
N ALA A 74 0.25 11.88 0.32
CA ALA A 74 0.81 11.98 -1.02
C ALA A 74 1.13 13.45 -1.31
N GLY A 75 2.25 13.67 -1.95
CA GLY A 75 2.68 15.02 -2.30
C GLY A 75 3.40 15.75 -1.20
N ASP A 76 3.53 15.17 -0.02
CA ASP A 76 4.29 15.78 1.07
C ASP A 76 5.73 15.31 0.98
N GLU A 77 6.58 16.14 0.42
CA GLU A 77 7.98 15.81 0.17
C GLU A 77 8.87 15.98 1.38
N THR A 78 8.32 16.38 2.52
CA THR A 78 9.09 16.40 3.76
C THR A 78 9.28 14.99 4.33
N TYR A 79 8.51 14.02 3.85
CA TYR A 79 8.64 12.64 4.28
C TYR A 79 9.48 11.86 3.29
N GLU A 80 10.71 11.59 3.69
CA GLU A 80 11.64 10.78 2.92
C GLU A 80 12.21 9.72 3.82
N PHE A 81 12.65 8.62 3.23
CA PHE A 81 13.47 7.68 3.95
C PHE A 81 14.41 6.97 2.99
N SER A 82 15.48 6.45 3.56
CA SER A 82 16.46 5.68 2.81
C SER A 82 16.80 4.44 3.63
N LEU A 83 16.77 3.29 2.98
CA LEU A 83 17.10 2.03 3.63
C LEU A 83 18.26 1.39 2.90
N THR A 84 19.40 1.33 3.57
CA THR A 84 20.61 0.76 2.97
C THR A 84 20.64 -0.75 3.06
N ARG A 85 19.77 -1.35 3.86
CA ARG A 85 19.72 -2.80 4.03
C ARG A 85 18.65 -3.48 3.20
N VAL A 86 17.90 -2.72 2.45
CA VAL A 86 16.85 -3.26 1.60
C VAL A 86 17.42 -3.44 0.21
N LYS A 87 17.19 -4.58 -0.38
CA LYS A 87 17.57 -4.75 -1.78
C LYS A 87 16.70 -3.82 -2.61
N GLY A 88 17.32 -3.10 -3.54
CA GLY A 88 16.62 -2.14 -4.36
C GLY A 88 15.53 -2.74 -5.22
N THR A 89 15.47 -4.06 -5.34
CA THR A 89 14.45 -4.75 -6.12
C THR A 89 13.22 -5.14 -5.30
N ASP A 90 13.28 -5.03 -3.96
CA ASP A 90 12.25 -5.59 -3.08
C ASP A 90 11.40 -4.49 -2.45
N PHE A 91 10.82 -3.65 -3.31
CA PHE A 91 9.99 -2.55 -2.83
C PHE A 91 8.81 -2.30 -3.77
N VAL A 92 7.80 -1.62 -3.24
CA VAL A 92 6.72 -1.07 -4.05
C VAL A 92 6.23 0.23 -3.42
N SER A 93 5.95 1.22 -4.26
CA SER A 93 5.36 2.49 -3.87
C SER A 93 4.06 2.70 -4.62
N PHE A 94 3.03 3.13 -3.91
CA PHE A 94 1.73 3.37 -4.54
C PHE A 94 0.94 4.39 -3.72
N VAL A 95 -0.10 4.91 -4.31
CA VAL A 95 -1.00 5.88 -3.67
C VAL A 95 -2.40 5.30 -3.66
N ILE A 96 -3.04 5.37 -2.49
CA ILE A 96 -4.47 5.11 -2.36
C ILE A 96 -5.10 6.44 -2.01
N ASP A 97 -5.92 6.96 -2.91
CA ASP A 97 -6.49 8.33 -2.83
C ASP A 97 -5.37 9.35 -2.63
N ASN A 98 -5.25 9.96 -1.46
CA ASN A 98 -4.21 10.94 -1.18
C ASN A 98 -3.16 10.42 -0.22
N THR A 99 -3.07 9.12 -0.03
CA THR A 99 -2.14 8.53 0.93
C THR A 99 -1.11 7.69 0.21
N LYS A 100 0.15 7.99 0.45
CA LYS A 100 1.26 7.29 -0.19
C LYS A 100 1.74 6.17 0.71
N PHE A 101 1.88 4.99 0.13
CA PHE A 101 2.41 3.81 0.81
C PHE A 101 3.72 3.43 0.17
N GLN A 102 4.71 3.17 1.01
CA GLN A 102 6.02 2.67 0.56
C GLN A 102 6.30 1.42 1.36
N VAL A 103 6.41 0.29 0.68
CA VAL A 103 6.55 -1.02 1.31
C VAL A 103 7.84 -1.66 0.80
N CYS A 104 8.64 -2.15 1.74
CA CYS A 104 9.92 -2.77 1.42
C CYS A 104 10.06 -4.06 2.22
N ARG A 105 10.60 -5.09 1.56
CA ARG A 105 10.96 -6.32 2.25
C ARG A 105 12.40 -6.21 2.73
N ILE A 106 12.63 -6.59 3.98
CA ILE A 106 13.96 -6.60 4.54
C ILE A 106 14.50 -8.01 4.45
N LYS A 107 15.70 -8.13 3.89
CA LYS A 107 16.39 -9.41 3.82
C LYS A 107 17.65 -9.36 4.63
N ALA A 108 17.93 -10.44 5.34
CA ALA A 108 19.18 -10.59 6.04
C ALA A 108 20.30 -10.82 5.03
N TYR A 109 21.47 -10.32 5.32
CA TYR A 109 22.67 -10.50 4.51
C TYR A 109 23.63 -11.41 5.23
#